data_bb30d2f8709eb56ed023866f746663d8
#
_entry.id   bb30d2f8709eb56ed023866f746663d8
#
_cell.length_a   1.000
_cell.length_b   1.000
_cell.length_c   1.000
_cell.angle_alpha   90.00
_cell.angle_beta   90.00
_cell.angle_gamma   90.00
#
_symmetry.space_group_name_H-M   'P 1'
#
loop_
_entity.id
_entity.type
_entity.pdbx_description
1 polymer ?
#
loop_
_entity_poly.entity_id
_entity_poly.type
_entity_poly.pdbx_seq_one_letter_code
_entity_poly.pdbx_strand_id
1 'polypeptide(L)'
;MTGAHPDFCMFFAATIRDTGGYVKREELALKERFLLRFLEVAEQLQDGGRFLCRKEDLHPCLNDAQGTSPFDAHYIYHTAWAARVLARTRPASHIDISSSLYFVSIASAFVPITFYDYRPAPLTLGNLRCKRADLTSLPFADESVDSLSCMHVVEHIGLERYGDSFSPQGDIAAMRELVRVLGNGGRLLFAVPIGGVAKIHYNAHRIYTYSAVLEAFGSLCLEEFALVTDRGEFIAHASEAEAQQQKYGCGCFLFKKQK
;
A
#
# COMPACT_ATOMS: atom_id res chain seq x y z
N MET A 1 14.91 47.78 15.35
CA MET A 1 13.70 47.53 16.15
C MET A 1 12.56 47.35 15.13
N THR A 2 12.37 46.16 14.62
CA THR A 2 11.28 45.82 13.67
C THR A 2 10.15 45.30 14.52
N GLY A 3 9.14 46.16 14.80
CA GLY A 3 7.93 45.79 15.50
C GLY A 3 7.15 44.75 14.67
N ALA A 4 6.86 43.60 15.24
CA ALA A 4 5.98 42.60 14.65
C ALA A 4 4.61 43.24 14.39
N HIS A 5 4.11 43.13 13.17
CA HIS A 5 2.82 43.65 12.73
C HIS A 5 1.69 43.04 13.61
N PRO A 6 0.70 43.81 14.10
CA PRO A 6 -0.35 43.33 15.00
C PRO A 6 -1.12 42.11 14.46
N ASP A 7 -1.30 42.01 13.14
CA ASP A 7 -1.94 40.88 12.46
C ASP A 7 -1.16 39.55 12.55
N PHE A 8 0.16 39.62 12.76
CA PHE A 8 1.01 38.43 12.92
C PHE A 8 0.71 37.69 14.23
N CYS A 9 0.53 38.43 15.33
CA CYS A 9 0.20 37.81 16.63
C CYS A 9 -1.19 37.16 16.62
N MET A 10 -2.18 37.76 15.94
CA MET A 10 -3.52 37.17 15.83
C MET A 10 -3.56 35.92 14.96
N PHE A 11 -2.80 35.89 13.87
CA PHE A 11 -2.70 34.69 13.01
C PHE A 11 -2.03 33.51 13.74
N PHE A 12 -0.98 33.83 14.51
CA PHE A 12 -0.28 32.81 15.32
C PHE A 12 -1.23 32.17 16.34
N ALA A 13 -2.03 32.99 17.05
CA ALA A 13 -3.00 32.52 18.02
C ALA A 13 -4.15 31.70 17.41
N ALA A 14 -4.57 32.00 16.19
CA ALA A 14 -5.61 31.24 15.48
C ALA A 14 -5.10 29.86 14.97
N THR A 15 -3.88 29.82 14.44
CA THR A 15 -3.26 28.56 13.94
C THR A 15 -2.94 27.57 15.08
N ILE A 16 -2.70 28.06 16.30
CA ILE A 16 -2.40 27.23 17.49
C ILE A 16 -3.68 26.70 18.15
N ARG A 17 -4.82 27.38 18.04
CA ARG A 17 -6.07 27.00 18.74
C ARG A 17 -6.75 25.76 18.15
N ASP A 18 -6.43 25.36 16.93
CA ASP A 18 -7.12 24.28 16.22
C ASP A 18 -6.51 22.88 16.47
N THR A 19 -5.43 22.79 17.23
CA THR A 19 -4.84 21.50 17.62
C THR A 19 -5.02 21.26 19.11
N GLY A 20 -6.14 20.67 19.54
CA GLY A 20 -6.46 20.33 20.92
C GLY A 20 -5.52 19.28 21.56
N GLY A 21 -4.21 19.53 21.58
CA GLY A 21 -3.20 18.69 22.18
C GLY A 21 -1.95 19.48 22.58
N TYR A 22 -1.19 18.98 23.55
CA TYR A 22 0.11 19.52 23.96
C TYR A 22 1.05 19.62 22.76
N VAL A 23 1.13 20.80 22.12
CA VAL A 23 2.09 21.09 21.04
C VAL A 23 3.49 21.06 21.65
N LYS A 24 4.34 20.15 21.22
CA LYS A 24 5.72 20.09 21.68
C LYS A 24 6.43 21.41 21.35
N ARG A 25 7.26 21.90 22.26
CA ARG A 25 7.99 23.17 22.13
C ARG A 25 8.78 23.30 20.82
N GLU A 26 9.29 22.16 20.32
CA GLU A 26 10.01 22.06 19.04
C GLU A 26 9.10 22.28 17.83
N GLU A 27 7.87 21.78 17.86
CA GLU A 27 6.89 21.96 16.79
C GLU A 27 6.44 23.43 16.69
N LEU A 28 6.30 24.10 17.82
CA LEU A 28 6.00 25.50 17.85
C LEU A 28 7.14 26.35 17.25
N ALA A 29 8.38 26.06 17.61
CA ALA A 29 9.55 26.72 17.05
C ALA A 29 9.72 26.50 15.54
N LEU A 30 9.33 25.34 15.02
CA LEU A 30 9.29 25.05 13.58
C LEU A 30 8.24 25.91 12.86
N LYS A 31 7.03 25.99 13.42
CA LYS A 31 5.95 26.85 12.87
C LYS A 31 6.33 28.32 12.86
N GLU A 32 6.95 28.81 13.93
CA GLU A 32 7.45 30.20 14.01
C GLU A 32 8.48 30.50 12.92
N ARG A 33 9.50 29.66 12.78
CA ARG A 33 10.52 29.80 11.71
C ARG A 33 9.90 29.77 10.32
N PHE A 34 8.93 28.89 10.09
CA PHE A 34 8.22 28.81 8.80
C PHE A 34 7.49 30.11 8.48
N LEU A 35 6.75 30.68 9.45
CA LEU A 35 6.01 31.93 9.25
C LEU A 35 6.94 33.13 9.03
N LEU A 36 8.05 33.23 9.77
CA LEU A 36 9.05 34.28 9.55
C LEU A 36 9.66 34.14 8.13
N ARG A 37 10.01 32.94 7.72
CA ARG A 37 10.53 32.71 6.38
C ARG A 37 9.52 33.01 5.28
N PHE A 38 8.23 32.70 5.49
CA PHE A 38 7.17 33.07 4.57
C PHE A 38 7.10 34.57 4.32
N LEU A 39 7.20 35.39 5.36
CA LEU A 39 7.15 36.87 5.22
C LEU A 39 8.31 37.38 4.33
N GLU A 40 9.52 36.91 4.56
CA GLU A 40 10.69 37.26 3.73
C GLU A 40 10.52 36.86 2.26
N VAL A 41 10.00 35.61 2.02
CA VAL A 41 9.77 35.09 0.66
C VAL A 41 8.63 35.82 -0.03
N ALA A 42 7.52 36.09 0.67
CA ALA A 42 6.38 36.81 0.13
C ALA A 42 6.75 38.22 -0.33
N GLU A 43 7.60 38.95 0.45
CA GLU A 43 8.11 40.25 0.09
C GLU A 43 8.94 40.18 -1.22
N GLN A 44 9.83 39.19 -1.37
CA GLN A 44 10.65 39.01 -2.56
C GLN A 44 9.83 38.62 -3.79
N LEU A 45 8.71 37.92 -3.62
CA LEU A 45 7.85 37.45 -4.73
C LEU A 45 6.83 38.51 -5.18
N GLN A 46 6.56 39.55 -4.38
CA GLN A 46 5.62 40.61 -4.74
C GLN A 46 6.13 41.54 -5.84
N ASP A 47 7.45 41.70 -5.99
CA ASP A 47 8.09 42.59 -6.98
C ASP A 47 8.10 41.99 -8.40
N GLY A 48 6.93 41.67 -8.97
CA GLY A 48 6.79 41.18 -10.36
C GLY A 48 6.95 39.66 -10.51
N GLY A 49 6.79 38.90 -9.45
CA GLY A 49 6.87 37.44 -9.46
C GLY A 49 5.90 36.75 -10.41
N ARG A 50 6.35 35.66 -11.02
CA ARG A 50 5.54 34.81 -11.94
C ARG A 50 4.38 34.13 -11.21
N PHE A 51 4.43 33.98 -9.89
CA PHE A 51 3.41 33.36 -9.06
C PHE A 51 2.96 34.29 -7.95
N LEU A 52 1.68 34.23 -7.61
CA LEU A 52 1.13 34.87 -6.43
C LEU A 52 1.53 34.05 -5.17
N CYS A 53 1.98 34.72 -4.13
CA CYS A 53 2.29 34.12 -2.83
C CYS A 53 1.48 34.85 -1.76
N ARG A 54 0.36 34.28 -1.34
CA ARG A 54 -0.56 34.89 -0.40
C ARG A 54 -0.60 34.12 0.91
N LYS A 55 -0.99 34.80 1.97
CA LYS A 55 -1.13 34.18 3.30
C LYS A 55 -2.21 33.07 3.31
N GLU A 56 -3.27 33.26 2.53
CA GLU A 56 -4.38 32.30 2.39
C GLU A 56 -3.95 31.01 1.69
N ASP A 57 -2.86 31.05 0.92
CA ASP A 57 -2.33 29.92 0.17
C ASP A 57 -1.22 29.15 0.94
N LEU A 58 -1.03 29.46 2.24
CA LEU A 58 -0.04 28.78 3.07
C LEU A 58 -0.34 27.28 3.21
N HIS A 59 0.65 26.46 2.84
CA HIS A 59 0.61 25.00 2.98
C HIS A 59 1.90 24.51 3.68
N PRO A 60 1.93 24.46 5.03
CA PRO A 60 3.14 24.12 5.78
C PRO A 60 3.56 22.66 5.58
N CYS A 61 4.73 22.44 4.98
CA CYS A 61 5.40 21.13 4.88
C CYS A 61 6.65 21.17 5.79
N LEU A 62 6.45 20.99 7.09
CA LEU A 62 7.50 21.25 8.09
C LEU A 62 8.45 20.07 8.32
N ASN A 63 8.09 18.87 7.86
CA ASN A 63 8.83 17.64 8.13
C ASN A 63 9.52 17.04 6.89
N ASP A 64 9.49 17.74 5.74
CA ASP A 64 9.97 17.19 4.47
C ASP A 64 11.48 17.40 4.26
N ALA A 65 12.10 18.32 5.04
CA ALA A 65 13.54 18.58 4.98
C ALA A 65 14.35 17.51 5.73
N GLN A 66 14.26 16.25 5.24
CA GLN A 66 14.99 15.11 5.81
C GLN A 66 16.16 14.74 4.88
N GLY A 67 17.18 14.05 5.44
CA GLY A 67 18.34 13.60 4.67
C GLY A 67 18.03 12.52 3.63
N THR A 68 16.89 11.81 3.77
CA THR A 68 16.39 10.80 2.85
C THR A 68 14.88 10.93 2.70
N SER A 69 14.35 10.60 1.51
CA SER A 69 12.90 10.54 1.30
C SER A 69 12.31 9.31 1.99
N PRO A 70 11.35 9.47 2.92
CA PRO A 70 10.65 8.34 3.52
C PRO A 70 9.78 7.64 2.46
N PHE A 71 9.66 6.32 2.56
CA PHE A 71 8.76 5.54 1.70
C PHE A 71 8.21 4.34 2.46
N ASP A 72 7.05 3.86 2.04
CA ASP A 72 6.47 2.61 2.51
C ASP A 72 7.17 1.43 1.84
N ALA A 73 8.06 0.77 2.58
CA ALA A 73 8.87 -0.32 2.05
C ALA A 73 8.01 -1.50 1.57
N HIS A 74 6.92 -1.84 2.27
CA HIS A 74 6.02 -2.90 1.84
C HIS A 74 5.43 -2.57 0.48
N TYR A 75 4.78 -1.40 0.34
CA TYR A 75 4.07 -1.03 -0.89
C TYR A 75 5.00 -0.73 -2.07
N ILE A 76 6.21 -0.22 -1.83
CA ILE A 76 7.18 -0.02 -2.91
C ILE A 76 7.74 -1.36 -3.39
N TYR A 77 8.21 -2.21 -2.48
CA TYR A 77 8.93 -3.43 -2.89
C TYR A 77 8.00 -4.52 -3.42
N HIS A 78 6.85 -4.81 -2.77
CA HIS A 78 5.97 -5.87 -3.28
C HIS A 78 5.36 -5.50 -4.64
N THR A 79 4.99 -4.24 -4.86
CA THR A 79 4.46 -3.80 -6.17
C THR A 79 5.52 -3.81 -7.26
N ALA A 80 6.76 -3.41 -6.92
CA ALA A 80 7.89 -3.49 -7.83
C ALA A 80 8.28 -4.94 -8.16
N TRP A 81 8.22 -5.85 -7.17
CA TRP A 81 8.41 -7.29 -7.38
C TRP A 81 7.33 -7.84 -8.32
N ALA A 82 6.07 -7.58 -8.04
CA ALA A 82 4.94 -8.04 -8.86
C ALA A 82 5.05 -7.55 -10.32
N ALA A 83 5.38 -6.27 -10.53
CA ALA A 83 5.59 -5.72 -11.87
C ALA A 83 6.73 -6.45 -12.63
N ARG A 84 7.82 -6.80 -11.95
CA ARG A 84 8.93 -7.59 -12.52
C ARG A 84 8.51 -9.01 -12.86
N VAL A 85 7.68 -9.64 -12.02
CA VAL A 85 7.10 -10.97 -12.32
C VAL A 85 6.23 -10.89 -13.58
N LEU A 86 5.32 -9.92 -13.70
CA LEU A 86 4.49 -9.74 -14.88
C LEU A 86 5.31 -9.48 -16.15
N ALA A 87 6.32 -8.61 -16.07
CA ALA A 87 7.21 -8.31 -17.19
C ALA A 87 8.01 -9.55 -17.66
N ARG A 88 8.39 -10.44 -16.74
CA ARG A 88 9.11 -11.69 -17.02
C ARG A 88 8.20 -12.78 -17.59
N THR A 89 7.00 -12.95 -17.00
CA THR A 89 6.06 -14.02 -17.36
C THR A 89 5.21 -13.69 -18.59
N ARG A 90 5.01 -12.38 -18.87
CA ARG A 90 4.28 -11.84 -20.03
C ARG A 90 2.92 -12.53 -20.27
N PRO A 91 2.01 -12.55 -19.30
CA PRO A 91 0.68 -13.11 -19.52
C PRO A 91 -0.08 -12.28 -20.58
N ALA A 92 -0.97 -12.94 -21.34
CA ALA A 92 -1.82 -12.27 -22.32
C ALA A 92 -2.77 -11.26 -21.66
N SER A 93 -3.22 -11.55 -20.44
CA SER A 93 -3.98 -10.67 -19.56
C SER A 93 -3.74 -11.02 -18.10
N HIS A 94 -4.06 -10.12 -17.21
CA HIS A 94 -3.88 -10.31 -15.77
C HIS A 94 -5.12 -9.90 -14.99
N ILE A 95 -5.48 -10.70 -14.00
CA ILE A 95 -6.55 -10.40 -13.04
C ILE A 95 -5.87 -9.98 -11.73
N ASP A 96 -6.27 -8.84 -11.21
CA ASP A 96 -5.83 -8.39 -9.88
C ASP A 96 -7.02 -8.28 -8.94
N ILE A 97 -6.86 -8.79 -7.73
CA ILE A 97 -7.90 -8.70 -6.70
C ILE A 97 -7.43 -7.73 -5.60
N SER A 98 -8.00 -6.54 -5.62
CA SER A 98 -7.92 -5.50 -4.58
C SER A 98 -6.51 -5.07 -4.16
N SER A 99 -5.48 -5.31 -4.97
CA SER A 99 -4.12 -4.84 -4.70
C SER A 99 -4.04 -3.30 -4.84
N SER A 100 -2.85 -2.74 -4.86
CA SER A 100 -2.65 -1.29 -4.99
C SER A 100 -3.10 -0.76 -6.36
N LEU A 101 -3.92 0.31 -6.38
CA LEU A 101 -4.30 1.01 -7.61
C LEU A 101 -3.08 1.58 -8.37
N TYR A 102 -2.03 2.01 -7.66
CA TYR A 102 -0.78 2.43 -8.29
C TYR A 102 -0.13 1.29 -9.06
N PHE A 103 -0.08 0.09 -8.46
CA PHE A 103 0.48 -1.09 -9.12
C PHE A 103 -0.27 -1.41 -10.41
N VAL A 104 -1.59 -1.60 -10.34
CA VAL A 104 -2.38 -2.01 -11.52
C VAL A 104 -2.40 -0.92 -12.60
N SER A 105 -2.38 0.35 -12.21
CA SER A 105 -2.31 1.47 -13.17
C SER A 105 -1.01 1.47 -13.95
N ILE A 106 0.12 1.29 -13.28
CA ILE A 106 1.45 1.26 -13.91
C ILE A 106 1.63 -0.03 -14.73
N ALA A 107 1.26 -1.18 -14.17
CA ALA A 107 1.40 -2.47 -14.85
C ALA A 107 0.51 -2.57 -16.09
N SER A 108 -0.64 -1.89 -16.13
CA SER A 108 -1.52 -1.84 -17.30
C SER A 108 -0.88 -1.21 -18.55
N ALA A 109 0.27 -0.53 -18.39
CA ALA A 109 1.03 -0.01 -19.52
C ALA A 109 1.64 -1.12 -20.41
N PHE A 110 1.85 -2.32 -19.87
CA PHE A 110 2.51 -3.42 -20.59
C PHE A 110 1.74 -4.76 -20.53
N VAL A 111 0.67 -4.88 -19.74
CA VAL A 111 -0.22 -6.05 -19.72
C VAL A 111 -1.68 -5.58 -19.52
N PRO A 112 -2.67 -6.09 -20.29
CA PRO A 112 -4.07 -5.81 -20.03
C PRO A 112 -4.48 -6.33 -18.65
N ILE A 113 -5.06 -5.46 -17.80
CA ILE A 113 -5.44 -5.80 -16.42
C ILE A 113 -6.94 -5.59 -16.22
N THR A 114 -7.60 -6.55 -15.57
CA THR A 114 -8.89 -6.34 -14.93
C THR A 114 -8.71 -6.40 -13.42
N PHE A 115 -8.90 -5.27 -12.78
CA PHE A 115 -8.87 -5.09 -11.33
C PHE A 115 -10.26 -5.33 -10.75
N TYR A 116 -10.34 -6.18 -9.73
CA TYR A 116 -11.56 -6.44 -9.00
C TYR A 116 -11.43 -6.00 -7.56
N ASP A 117 -12.43 -5.31 -7.06
CA ASP A 117 -12.51 -4.85 -5.67
C ASP A 117 -13.95 -4.89 -5.17
N TYR A 118 -14.13 -5.08 -3.86
CA TYR A 118 -15.45 -4.99 -3.23
C TYR A 118 -16.09 -3.61 -3.41
N ARG A 119 -15.26 -2.55 -3.49
CA ARG A 119 -15.61 -1.15 -3.70
C ARG A 119 -14.75 -0.57 -4.85
N PRO A 120 -15.02 -0.96 -6.10
CA PRO A 120 -14.16 -0.62 -7.22
C PRO A 120 -14.00 0.89 -7.39
N ALA A 121 -12.77 1.35 -7.63
CA ALA A 121 -12.51 2.74 -7.96
C ALA A 121 -13.11 3.10 -9.34
N PRO A 122 -13.72 4.29 -9.50
CA PRO A 122 -14.22 4.76 -10.79
C PRO A 122 -13.07 5.24 -11.70
N LEU A 123 -12.09 4.36 -11.94
CA LEU A 123 -10.88 4.64 -12.70
C LEU A 123 -11.03 4.18 -14.14
N THR A 124 -10.73 5.08 -15.08
CA THR A 124 -10.70 4.78 -16.51
C THR A 124 -9.29 5.02 -17.03
N LEU A 125 -8.65 3.94 -17.51
CA LEU A 125 -7.31 4.00 -18.08
C LEU A 125 -7.17 2.93 -19.17
N GLY A 126 -6.40 3.16 -20.20
CA GLY A 126 -6.26 2.33 -21.41
C GLY A 126 -6.41 0.84 -21.20
N ASN A 127 -5.47 0.05 -20.88
CA ASN A 127 -5.55 -1.39 -20.67
C ASN A 127 -6.01 -1.82 -19.25
N LEU A 128 -6.63 -0.92 -18.47
CA LEU A 128 -7.12 -1.20 -17.12
C LEU A 128 -8.66 -1.10 -17.08
N ARG A 129 -9.29 -2.13 -16.50
CA ARG A 129 -10.72 -2.14 -16.21
C ARG A 129 -10.93 -2.42 -14.72
N CYS A 130 -11.76 -1.61 -14.05
CA CYS A 130 -12.14 -1.83 -12.65
C CYS A 130 -13.55 -2.43 -12.59
N LYS A 131 -13.72 -3.51 -11.82
CA LYS A 131 -14.99 -4.22 -11.64
C LYS A 131 -15.21 -4.58 -10.19
N ARG A 132 -16.47 -4.83 -9.82
CA ARG A 132 -16.82 -5.29 -8.48
C ARG A 132 -16.68 -6.81 -8.36
N ALA A 133 -16.07 -7.28 -7.27
CA ALA A 133 -16.14 -8.68 -6.84
C ALA A 133 -15.98 -8.77 -5.32
N ASP A 134 -16.49 -9.88 -4.78
CA ASP A 134 -16.22 -10.34 -3.43
C ASP A 134 -15.12 -11.42 -3.51
N LEU A 135 -14.02 -11.23 -2.79
CA LEU A 135 -12.90 -12.18 -2.80
C LEU A 135 -13.29 -13.56 -2.24
N THR A 136 -14.31 -13.63 -1.41
CA THR A 136 -14.82 -14.91 -0.87
C THR A 136 -15.76 -15.64 -1.84
N SER A 137 -16.11 -15.03 -2.99
CA SER A 137 -16.96 -15.59 -4.04
C SER A 137 -16.66 -14.93 -5.38
N LEU A 138 -15.52 -15.28 -5.98
CA LEU A 138 -15.04 -14.68 -7.21
C LEU A 138 -15.91 -15.08 -8.42
N PRO A 139 -16.23 -14.14 -9.34
CA PRO A 139 -17.11 -14.36 -10.49
C PRO A 139 -16.41 -15.08 -11.65
N PHE A 140 -15.61 -16.10 -11.35
CA PHE A 140 -14.88 -16.89 -12.33
C PHE A 140 -15.23 -18.37 -12.19
N ALA A 141 -15.23 -19.09 -13.31
CA ALA A 141 -15.28 -20.53 -13.30
C ALA A 141 -14.01 -21.12 -12.66
N ASP A 142 -14.10 -22.36 -12.20
CA ASP A 142 -12.95 -23.10 -11.71
C ASP A 142 -11.86 -23.15 -12.80
N GLU A 143 -10.61 -23.00 -12.40
CA GLU A 143 -9.44 -23.15 -13.25
C GLU A 143 -9.42 -22.28 -14.52
N SER A 144 -10.01 -21.08 -14.47
CA SER A 144 -10.20 -20.21 -15.64
C SER A 144 -9.27 -19.02 -15.73
N VAL A 145 -8.41 -18.78 -14.72
CA VAL A 145 -7.53 -17.60 -14.65
C VAL A 145 -6.07 -18.01 -14.73
N ASP A 146 -5.35 -17.58 -15.76
CA ASP A 146 -3.95 -17.95 -15.99
C ASP A 146 -2.95 -17.07 -15.21
N SER A 147 -3.32 -15.83 -14.89
CA SER A 147 -2.46 -14.86 -14.20
C SER A 147 -3.28 -14.04 -13.21
N LEU A 148 -2.99 -14.20 -11.93
CA LEU A 148 -3.75 -13.68 -10.82
C LEU A 148 -2.83 -12.99 -9.82
N SER A 149 -3.25 -11.87 -9.24
CA SER A 149 -2.62 -11.28 -8.06
C SER A 149 -3.63 -10.94 -6.98
N CYS A 150 -3.19 -11.06 -5.73
CA CYS A 150 -3.89 -10.62 -4.54
C CYS A 150 -2.85 -10.26 -3.48
N MET A 151 -2.61 -8.97 -3.27
CA MET A 151 -1.48 -8.49 -2.48
C MET A 151 -1.92 -7.46 -1.44
N HIS A 152 -1.66 -7.74 -0.17
CA HIS A 152 -2.10 -6.95 0.99
C HIS A 152 -3.62 -6.79 1.06
N VAL A 153 -4.36 -7.92 0.96
CA VAL A 153 -5.83 -7.97 0.92
C VAL A 153 -6.40 -8.99 1.91
N VAL A 154 -5.98 -10.26 1.79
CA VAL A 154 -6.64 -11.36 2.55
C VAL A 154 -6.48 -11.21 4.06
N GLU A 155 -5.42 -10.55 4.51
CA GLU A 155 -5.18 -10.26 5.93
C GLU A 155 -6.27 -9.41 6.57
N HIS A 156 -7.08 -8.72 5.79
CA HIS A 156 -8.17 -7.86 6.26
C HIS A 156 -9.54 -8.55 6.25
N ILE A 157 -9.73 -9.60 5.45
CA ILE A 157 -11.05 -10.21 5.20
C ILE A 157 -11.64 -10.79 6.50
N GLY A 158 -12.87 -10.41 6.80
CA GLY A 158 -13.58 -10.85 8.00
C GLY A 158 -13.16 -10.16 9.29
N LEU A 159 -12.46 -9.02 9.24
CA LEU A 159 -12.09 -8.19 10.40
C LEU A 159 -12.95 -6.92 10.53
N GLU A 160 -14.02 -6.78 9.76
CA GLU A 160 -14.95 -5.63 9.77
C GLU A 160 -14.29 -4.29 9.39
N ARG A 161 -13.04 -4.30 8.88
CA ARG A 161 -12.27 -3.09 8.60
C ARG A 161 -12.88 -2.26 7.48
N TYR A 162 -13.43 -2.90 6.48
CA TYR A 162 -13.95 -2.25 5.26
C TYR A 162 -15.47 -2.38 5.11
N GLY A 163 -16.17 -2.70 6.21
CA GLY A 163 -17.62 -2.91 6.23
C GLY A 163 -18.03 -4.32 5.84
N ASP A 164 -17.10 -5.24 5.78
CA ASP A 164 -17.31 -6.68 5.69
C ASP A 164 -17.81 -7.24 7.04
N SER A 165 -18.53 -8.35 7.00
CA SER A 165 -18.99 -9.03 8.22
C SER A 165 -17.84 -9.77 8.91
N PHE A 166 -17.88 -9.83 10.25
CA PHE A 166 -16.91 -10.62 11.00
C PHE A 166 -16.92 -12.09 10.57
N SER A 167 -15.75 -12.61 10.22
CA SER A 167 -15.55 -14.01 9.86
C SER A 167 -14.17 -14.46 10.31
N PRO A 168 -14.04 -15.33 11.30
CA PRO A 168 -12.75 -15.81 11.78
C PRO A 168 -11.91 -16.50 10.70
N GLN A 169 -12.56 -17.10 9.70
CA GLN A 169 -11.95 -17.83 8.60
C GLN A 169 -12.17 -17.16 7.23
N GLY A 170 -12.51 -15.88 7.22
CA GLY A 170 -12.74 -15.14 5.96
C GLY A 170 -11.53 -15.12 5.05
N ASP A 171 -10.34 -15.02 5.61
CA ASP A 171 -9.07 -15.10 4.88
C ASP A 171 -8.83 -16.48 4.24
N ILE A 172 -9.15 -17.56 4.94
CA ILE A 172 -9.04 -18.93 4.40
C ILE A 172 -10.05 -19.17 3.26
N ALA A 173 -11.27 -18.65 3.41
CA ALA A 173 -12.26 -18.70 2.33
C ALA A 173 -11.76 -17.94 1.08
N ALA A 174 -11.19 -16.76 1.27
CA ALA A 174 -10.58 -15.97 0.21
C ALA A 174 -9.41 -16.70 -0.48
N MET A 175 -8.49 -17.30 0.28
CA MET A 175 -7.37 -18.07 -0.28
C MET A 175 -7.85 -19.28 -1.08
N ARG A 176 -8.89 -19.98 -0.62
CA ARG A 176 -9.52 -21.09 -1.36
C ARG A 176 -10.11 -20.64 -2.69
N GLU A 177 -10.75 -19.47 -2.74
CA GLU A 177 -11.26 -18.90 -3.99
C GLU A 177 -10.15 -18.56 -4.98
N LEU A 178 -9.02 -17.99 -4.49
CA LEU A 178 -7.84 -17.76 -5.34
C LEU A 178 -7.32 -19.06 -5.95
N VAL A 179 -7.27 -20.16 -5.18
CA VAL A 179 -6.85 -21.48 -5.67
C VAL A 179 -7.87 -22.07 -6.64
N ARG A 180 -9.18 -21.93 -6.36
CA ARG A 180 -10.25 -22.47 -7.20
C ARG A 180 -10.22 -21.89 -8.60
N VAL A 181 -10.10 -20.57 -8.70
CA VAL A 181 -10.15 -19.87 -9.99
C VAL A 181 -8.86 -19.98 -10.81
N LEU A 182 -7.73 -20.26 -10.16
CA LEU A 182 -6.43 -20.36 -10.83
C LEU A 182 -6.38 -21.58 -11.76
N GLY A 183 -6.08 -21.35 -13.04
CA GLY A 183 -6.00 -22.37 -14.08
C GLY A 183 -4.74 -23.23 -13.99
N ASN A 184 -4.78 -24.40 -14.61
CA ASN A 184 -3.62 -25.30 -14.68
C ASN A 184 -2.45 -24.64 -15.43
N GLY A 185 -1.28 -24.57 -14.80
CA GLY A 185 -0.12 -23.81 -15.28
C GLY A 185 -0.18 -22.30 -14.97
N GLY A 186 -1.30 -21.81 -14.44
CA GLY A 186 -1.50 -20.42 -14.02
C GLY A 186 -0.63 -20.02 -12.84
N ARG A 187 -0.39 -18.73 -12.70
CA ARG A 187 0.43 -18.14 -11.62
C ARG A 187 -0.38 -17.19 -10.74
N LEU A 188 -0.16 -17.30 -9.44
CA LEU A 188 -0.69 -16.40 -8.42
C LEU A 188 0.47 -15.61 -7.78
N LEU A 189 0.41 -14.29 -7.88
CA LEU A 189 1.23 -13.37 -7.12
C LEU A 189 0.49 -13.02 -5.83
N PHE A 190 1.06 -13.39 -4.71
CA PHE A 190 0.44 -13.25 -3.40
C PHE A 190 1.37 -12.52 -2.44
N ALA A 191 0.87 -11.50 -1.74
CA ALA A 191 1.65 -10.81 -0.72
C ALA A 191 0.80 -10.53 0.53
N VAL A 192 1.39 -10.80 1.69
CA VAL A 192 0.76 -10.59 2.99
C VAL A 192 1.80 -10.20 4.05
N PRO A 193 1.36 -9.56 5.16
CA PRO A 193 2.22 -9.40 6.33
C PRO A 193 2.62 -10.76 6.90
N ILE A 194 3.92 -10.94 7.13
CA ILE A 194 4.43 -12.18 7.71
C ILE A 194 5.35 -11.92 8.92
N GLY A 195 5.45 -12.92 9.79
CA GLY A 195 6.31 -12.90 10.95
C GLY A 195 6.54 -14.29 11.53
N GLY A 196 7.39 -14.39 12.55
CA GLY A 196 7.68 -15.66 13.24
C GLY A 196 6.50 -16.19 14.07
N VAL A 197 5.49 -15.35 14.36
CA VAL A 197 4.31 -15.71 15.12
C VAL A 197 3.06 -15.18 14.44
N ALA A 198 2.10 -16.08 14.16
CA ALA A 198 0.80 -15.71 13.62
C ALA A 198 -0.01 -14.93 14.67
N LYS A 199 -0.59 -13.78 14.28
CA LYS A 199 -1.38 -12.94 15.19
C LYS A 199 -2.33 -12.02 14.42
N ILE A 200 -3.32 -11.49 15.13
CA ILE A 200 -4.25 -10.48 14.61
C ILE A 200 -4.00 -9.17 15.34
N HIS A 201 -3.80 -8.09 14.58
CA HIS A 201 -3.93 -6.73 15.07
C HIS A 201 -5.35 -6.25 14.75
N TYR A 202 -6.24 -6.43 15.70
CA TYR A 202 -7.67 -6.11 15.52
C TYR A 202 -7.90 -4.57 15.47
N ASN A 203 -8.69 -4.02 14.56
CA ASN A 203 -9.30 -4.62 13.36
C ASN A 203 -8.45 -4.33 12.10
N ALA A 204 -7.13 -4.18 12.24
CA ALA A 204 -6.24 -3.76 11.16
C ALA A 204 -5.94 -4.91 10.16
N HIS A 205 -5.31 -5.99 10.62
CA HIS A 205 -4.84 -7.07 9.76
C HIS A 205 -4.38 -8.31 10.54
N ARG A 206 -4.23 -9.42 9.83
CA ARG A 206 -3.51 -10.61 10.28
C ARG A 206 -2.05 -10.53 9.88
N ILE A 207 -1.19 -11.17 10.67
CA ILE A 207 0.21 -11.45 10.33
C ILE A 207 0.32 -12.98 10.28
N TYR A 208 0.80 -13.51 9.17
CA TYR A 208 0.91 -14.95 8.95
C TYR A 208 2.33 -15.44 9.26
N THR A 209 2.49 -16.74 9.52
CA THR A 209 3.79 -17.39 9.40
C THR A 209 4.01 -17.83 7.95
N TYR A 210 5.25 -18.00 7.55
CA TYR A 210 5.59 -18.56 6.23
C TYR A 210 4.92 -19.90 6.01
N SER A 211 5.02 -20.81 7.00
CA SER A 211 4.40 -22.14 6.94
C SER A 211 2.88 -22.10 6.82
N ALA A 212 2.19 -21.17 7.51
CA ALA A 212 0.74 -21.03 7.39
C ALA A 212 0.29 -20.61 5.99
N VAL A 213 1.07 -19.76 5.30
CA VAL A 213 0.79 -19.40 3.91
C VAL A 213 0.98 -20.62 2.99
N LEU A 214 2.07 -21.37 3.16
CA LEU A 214 2.30 -22.59 2.34
C LEU A 214 1.23 -23.64 2.59
N GLU A 215 0.76 -23.83 3.81
CA GLU A 215 -0.33 -24.75 4.13
C GLU A 215 -1.63 -24.35 3.43
N ALA A 216 -2.01 -23.06 3.46
CA ALA A 216 -3.21 -22.56 2.80
C ALA A 216 -3.18 -22.74 1.26
N PHE A 217 -2.01 -22.68 0.65
CA PHE A 217 -1.79 -22.88 -0.78
C PHE A 217 -1.14 -24.22 -1.14
N GLY A 218 -1.28 -25.25 -0.28
CA GLY A 218 -0.57 -26.53 -0.41
C GLY A 218 -0.83 -27.32 -1.71
N SER A 219 -1.88 -26.96 -2.47
CA SER A 219 -2.13 -27.53 -3.81
C SER A 219 -1.37 -26.80 -4.94
N LEU A 220 -0.68 -25.72 -4.63
CA LEU A 220 0.14 -24.94 -5.55
C LEU A 220 1.62 -25.19 -5.29
N CYS A 221 2.46 -25.00 -6.33
CA CYS A 221 3.91 -25.03 -6.19
C CYS A 221 4.44 -23.61 -5.97
N LEU A 222 5.25 -23.39 -4.95
CA LEU A 222 5.98 -22.15 -4.75
C LEU A 222 7.13 -22.06 -5.76
N GLU A 223 7.07 -21.11 -6.71
CA GLU A 223 8.14 -20.84 -7.67
C GLU A 223 9.18 -19.83 -7.11
N GLU A 224 8.74 -18.85 -6.31
CA GLU A 224 9.60 -17.79 -5.78
C GLU A 224 9.05 -17.26 -4.44
N PHE A 225 9.94 -16.97 -3.52
CA PHE A 225 9.62 -16.24 -2.30
C PHE A 225 10.59 -15.08 -2.12
N ALA A 226 10.05 -13.87 -1.99
CA ALA A 226 10.79 -12.67 -1.63
C ALA A 226 10.23 -12.06 -0.34
N LEU A 227 11.05 -11.30 0.35
CA LEU A 227 10.74 -10.76 1.66
C LEU A 227 11.11 -9.27 1.74
N VAL A 228 10.20 -8.46 2.24
CA VAL A 228 10.53 -7.15 2.78
C VAL A 228 10.66 -7.30 4.29
N THR A 229 11.84 -6.99 4.83
CA THR A 229 12.12 -7.17 6.26
C THR A 229 11.52 -6.04 7.11
N ASP A 230 11.46 -6.24 8.43
CA ASP A 230 11.10 -5.19 9.42
C ASP A 230 11.97 -3.93 9.32
N ARG A 231 13.18 -4.04 8.73
CA ARG A 231 14.11 -2.93 8.51
C ARG A 231 13.89 -2.22 7.18
N GLY A 232 12.91 -2.67 6.37
CA GLY A 232 12.64 -2.13 5.04
C GLY A 232 13.63 -2.59 3.97
N GLU A 233 14.34 -3.70 4.17
CA GLU A 233 15.24 -4.30 3.19
C GLU A 233 14.48 -5.32 2.32
N PHE A 234 14.79 -5.40 1.02
CA PHE A 234 14.20 -6.36 0.10
C PHE A 234 15.15 -7.52 -0.19
N ILE A 235 14.71 -8.75 0.10
CA ILE A 235 15.44 -10.00 -0.17
C ILE A 235 14.70 -10.77 -1.26
N ALA A 236 15.28 -10.83 -2.47
CA ALA A 236 14.65 -11.39 -3.66
C ALA A 236 14.42 -12.92 -3.62
N HIS A 237 15.28 -13.64 -2.90
CA HIS A 237 15.21 -15.11 -2.72
C HIS A 237 15.37 -15.42 -1.25
N ALA A 238 14.34 -15.08 -0.48
CA ALA A 238 14.37 -15.24 0.96
C ALA A 238 14.09 -16.69 1.38
N SER A 239 14.57 -17.04 2.56
CA SER A 239 14.33 -18.32 3.20
C SER A 239 13.21 -18.23 4.25
N GLU A 240 12.65 -19.38 4.63
CA GLU A 240 11.76 -19.49 5.78
C GLU A 240 12.41 -18.96 7.08
N ALA A 241 13.69 -19.23 7.29
CA ALA A 241 14.41 -18.78 8.48
C ALA A 241 14.45 -17.25 8.58
N GLU A 242 14.62 -16.54 7.45
CA GLU A 242 14.58 -15.08 7.41
C GLU A 242 13.15 -14.57 7.66
N ALA A 243 12.12 -15.23 7.13
CA ALA A 243 10.72 -14.90 7.38
C ALA A 243 10.36 -15.06 8.86
N GLN A 244 10.84 -16.11 9.52
CA GLN A 244 10.60 -16.38 10.95
C GLN A 244 11.21 -15.32 11.88
N GLN A 245 12.23 -14.59 11.44
CA GLN A 245 12.86 -13.53 12.23
C GLN A 245 12.06 -12.22 12.22
N GLN A 246 11.06 -12.07 11.33
CA GLN A 246 10.30 -10.85 11.23
C GLN A 246 9.19 -10.78 12.30
N LYS A 247 8.81 -9.55 12.64
CA LYS A 247 7.64 -9.25 13.48
C LYS A 247 6.48 -8.76 12.61
N TYR A 248 6.80 -8.05 11.56
CA TYR A 248 5.88 -7.43 10.61
C TYR A 248 6.58 -7.18 9.26
N GLY A 249 7.12 -8.22 8.65
CA GLY A 249 7.66 -8.18 7.30
C GLY A 249 6.55 -8.30 6.25
N CYS A 250 6.89 -8.20 4.96
CA CYS A 250 5.98 -8.51 3.86
C CYS A 250 6.53 -9.69 3.07
N GLY A 251 5.82 -10.82 3.09
CA GLY A 251 6.13 -11.98 2.26
C GLY A 251 5.49 -11.84 0.88
N CYS A 252 6.30 -12.00 -0.16
CA CYS A 252 5.90 -11.99 -1.56
C CYS A 252 6.08 -13.40 -2.14
N PHE A 253 5.00 -14.07 -2.48
CA PHE A 253 4.97 -15.46 -2.93
C PHE A 253 4.51 -15.54 -4.39
N LEU A 254 5.28 -16.18 -5.25
CA LEU A 254 4.86 -16.56 -6.57
C LEU A 254 4.51 -18.04 -6.57
N PHE A 255 3.23 -18.34 -6.63
CA PHE A 255 2.73 -19.69 -6.75
C PHE A 255 2.38 -20.05 -8.19
N LYS A 256 2.45 -21.35 -8.50
CA LYS A 256 2.01 -21.91 -9.78
C LYS A 256 1.15 -23.15 -9.53
N LYS A 257 0.01 -23.24 -10.22
CA LYS A 257 -0.79 -24.47 -10.27
C LYS A 257 -0.15 -25.45 -11.22
N GLN A 258 0.10 -26.66 -10.74
CA GLN A 258 0.62 -27.74 -11.60
C GLN A 258 -0.45 -28.18 -12.60
N LYS A 259 -0.02 -28.77 -13.72
CA LYS A 259 -0.92 -29.32 -14.73
C LYS A 259 -1.49 -30.66 -14.28
#